data_5be575b242b517b261699e9627df33aa
#
_entry.id   5be575b242b517b261699e9627df33aa
#
_cell.length_a   1.000
_cell.length_b   1.000
_cell.length_c   1.000
_cell.angle_alpha   90.00
_cell.angle_beta   90.00
_cell.angle_gamma   90.00
#
_symmetry.space_group_name_H-M   'P 1'
#
loop_
_entity.id
_entity.type
_entity.pdbx_description
1 polymer ?
#
loop_
_entity_poly.entity_id
_entity_poly.type
_entity_poly.pdbx_seq_one_letter_code
_entity_poly.pdbx_strand_id
1 'polypeptide(L)'
;MRHAIDPLAPALKNSLVSHKDLLRKTLRSYFRDVVDNATIASDHLFGFDERLSSLLDASVAKVSMQQNSDMRTISAVVGMAAAPTMIAGIYGMNFENMPELSWAYGYPVVLIVMFASMAIMYWWFRRNNWL
;
A
#
# COMPACT_ATOMS: atom_id res chain seq x y z
N MET A 1 25.68 7.94 7.11
CA MET A 1 26.11 9.36 6.96
C MET A 1 25.61 10.22 8.13
N ARG A 2 24.34 10.16 8.50
CA ARG A 2 23.76 10.96 9.62
C ARG A 2 24.54 10.85 10.92
N HIS A 3 24.84 9.65 11.41
CA HIS A 3 25.63 9.43 12.65
C HIS A 3 27.03 10.05 12.66
N ALA A 4 27.58 10.41 11.49
CA ALA A 4 28.87 11.06 11.40
C ALA A 4 28.77 12.59 11.40
N ILE A 5 27.65 13.15 10.92
CA ILE A 5 27.47 14.61 10.73
C ILE A 5 26.76 15.24 11.91
N ASP A 6 25.77 14.55 12.51
CA ASP A 6 25.01 15.06 13.66
C ASP A 6 25.89 15.50 14.84
N PRO A 7 26.94 14.77 15.27
CA PRO A 7 27.81 15.21 16.35
C PRO A 7 28.85 16.26 15.93
N LEU A 8 29.05 16.49 14.63
CA LEU A 8 30.14 17.31 14.11
C LEU A 8 29.91 18.82 14.41
N ALA A 9 28.73 19.33 14.14
CA ALA A 9 28.38 20.72 14.36
C ALA A 9 28.44 21.13 15.86
N PRO A 10 27.83 20.38 16.81
CA PRO A 10 27.95 20.67 18.23
C PRO A 10 29.38 20.46 18.76
N ALA A 11 30.14 19.45 18.25
CA ALA A 11 31.52 19.25 18.66
C ALA A 11 32.42 20.41 18.24
N LEU A 12 32.28 20.90 17.00
CA LEU A 12 33.00 22.07 16.49
C LEU A 12 32.64 23.33 17.28
N LYS A 13 31.34 23.54 17.58
CA LYS A 13 30.86 24.67 18.38
C LYS A 13 31.43 24.65 19.79
N ASN A 14 31.43 23.49 20.45
CA ASN A 14 32.00 23.33 21.78
C ASN A 14 33.51 23.57 21.76
N SER A 15 34.24 23.06 20.78
CA SER A 15 35.68 23.31 20.62
C SER A 15 35.99 24.78 20.44
N LEU A 16 35.19 25.52 19.73
CA LEU A 16 35.33 26.96 19.48
C LEU A 16 35.12 27.78 20.75
N VAL A 17 34.18 27.35 21.61
CA VAL A 17 33.89 27.99 22.90
C VAL A 17 34.96 27.68 23.92
N SER A 18 35.39 26.39 24.04
CA SER A 18 36.36 25.93 25.06
C SER A 18 37.75 26.43 24.80
N HIS A 19 38.16 26.69 23.57
CA HIS A 19 39.53 27.11 23.22
C HIS A 19 39.58 28.54 22.66
N LYS A 20 38.64 29.37 23.11
CA LYS A 20 38.50 30.75 22.63
C LYS A 20 39.76 31.58 22.79
N ASP A 21 40.51 31.35 23.85
CA ASP A 21 41.69 32.16 24.18
C ASP A 21 42.95 31.73 23.41
N LEU A 22 42.97 30.49 22.89
CA LEU A 22 44.10 29.95 22.12
C LEU A 22 44.02 30.26 20.61
N LEU A 23 42.83 30.65 20.10
CA LEU A 23 42.60 30.87 18.69
C LEU A 23 42.78 32.33 18.28
N ARG A 24 43.67 32.61 17.30
CA ARG A 24 43.78 33.93 16.67
C ARG A 24 42.45 34.39 16.08
N LYS A 25 42.23 35.71 16.08
CA LYS A 25 40.97 36.33 15.60
C LYS A 25 40.60 35.89 14.17
N THR A 26 41.61 35.75 13.30
CA THR A 26 41.40 35.32 11.92
C THR A 26 40.97 33.84 11.82
N LEU A 27 41.49 32.96 12.71
CA LEU A 27 41.14 31.55 12.73
C LEU A 27 39.71 31.31 13.23
N ARG A 28 39.21 32.20 14.11
CA ARG A 28 37.84 32.14 14.60
C ARG A 28 36.78 32.35 13.51
N SER A 29 37.06 33.26 12.55
CA SER A 29 36.13 33.46 11.43
C SER A 29 36.02 32.24 10.55
N TYR A 30 37.15 31.59 10.20
CA TYR A 30 37.13 30.34 9.44
C TYR A 30 36.42 29.20 10.16
N PHE A 31 36.66 29.05 11.46
CA PHE A 31 35.95 28.04 12.25
C PHE A 31 34.45 28.30 12.33
N ARG A 32 34.02 29.55 12.38
CA ARG A 32 32.59 29.90 12.34
C ARG A 32 31.97 29.49 11.00
N ASP A 33 32.62 29.79 9.90
CA ASP A 33 32.16 29.42 8.57
C ASP A 33 32.06 27.89 8.41
N VAL A 34 32.99 27.14 9.01
CA VAL A 34 32.95 25.66 9.02
C VAL A 34 31.77 25.16 9.87
N VAL A 35 31.49 25.76 11.02
CA VAL A 35 30.33 25.39 11.87
C VAL A 35 29.03 25.71 11.15
N ASP A 36 28.93 26.86 10.50
CA ASP A 36 27.74 27.28 9.75
C ASP A 36 27.49 26.32 8.59
N ASN A 37 28.52 25.97 7.81
CA ASN A 37 28.41 25.00 6.73
C ASN A 37 28.03 23.59 7.22
N ALA A 38 28.58 23.15 8.35
CA ALA A 38 28.22 21.87 8.97
C ALA A 38 26.76 21.87 9.44
N THR A 39 26.27 22.98 9.96
CA THR A 39 24.87 23.15 10.38
C THR A 39 23.95 23.10 9.17
N ILE A 40 24.25 23.85 8.10
CA ILE A 40 23.49 23.82 6.86
C ILE A 40 23.45 22.40 6.25
N ALA A 41 24.57 21.71 6.26
CA ALA A 41 24.62 20.33 5.77
C ALA A 41 23.76 19.37 6.60
N SER A 42 23.75 19.53 7.93
CA SER A 42 22.89 18.78 8.82
C SER A 42 21.41 19.04 8.54
N ASP A 43 21.01 20.30 8.40
CA ASP A 43 19.62 20.70 8.08
C ASP A 43 19.14 20.14 6.75
N HIS A 44 20.01 20.16 5.74
CA HIS A 44 19.70 19.52 4.45
C HIS A 44 19.49 18.01 4.58
N LEU A 45 20.32 17.32 5.37
CA LEU A 45 20.15 15.89 5.61
C LEU A 45 18.84 15.57 6.33
N PHE A 46 18.46 16.38 7.31
CA PHE A 46 17.15 16.26 7.97
C PHE A 46 16.00 16.40 6.95
N GLY A 47 16.06 17.42 6.10
CA GLY A 47 15.07 17.64 5.06
C GLY A 47 15.00 16.49 4.04
N PHE A 48 16.12 15.86 3.71
CA PHE A 48 16.12 14.68 2.85
C PHE A 48 15.52 13.45 3.52
N ASP A 49 15.84 13.20 4.79
CA ASP A 49 15.27 12.08 5.57
C ASP A 49 13.74 12.20 5.67
N GLU A 50 13.23 13.39 5.95
CA GLU A 50 11.79 13.66 6.03
C GLU A 50 11.09 13.42 4.69
N ARG A 51 11.69 13.92 3.59
CA ARG A 51 11.16 13.70 2.24
C ARG A 51 11.21 12.23 1.85
N LEU A 52 12.28 11.52 2.18
CA LEU A 52 12.42 10.11 1.89
C LEU A 52 11.38 9.28 2.66
N SER A 53 11.20 9.58 3.94
CA SER A 53 10.17 8.94 4.77
C SER A 53 8.77 9.17 4.20
N SER A 54 8.44 10.41 3.84
CA SER A 54 7.18 10.77 3.20
C SER A 54 6.94 10.02 1.88
N LEU A 55 7.98 9.87 1.05
CA LEU A 55 7.90 9.10 -0.20
C LEU A 55 7.70 7.60 0.04
N LEU A 56 8.35 7.05 1.07
CA LEU A 56 8.16 5.66 1.48
C LEU A 56 6.73 5.43 1.97
N ASP A 57 6.21 6.30 2.81
CA ASP A 57 4.83 6.22 3.31
C ASP A 57 3.81 6.31 2.16
N ALA A 58 4.02 7.23 1.23
CA ALA A 58 3.18 7.34 0.04
C ALA A 58 3.26 6.07 -0.85
N SER A 59 4.44 5.48 -0.98
CA SER A 59 4.64 4.23 -1.72
C SER A 59 3.91 3.06 -1.06
N VAL A 60 4.03 2.91 0.27
CA VAL A 60 3.33 1.88 1.04
C VAL A 60 1.82 2.07 0.93
N ALA A 61 1.32 3.30 1.06
CA ALA A 61 -0.09 3.60 0.90
C ALA A 61 -0.61 3.22 -0.50
N LYS A 62 0.16 3.53 -1.56
CA LYS A 62 -0.18 3.15 -2.93
C LYS A 62 -0.27 1.63 -3.11
N VAL A 63 0.71 0.87 -2.58
CA VAL A 63 0.70 -0.60 -2.63
C VAL A 63 -0.52 -1.15 -1.87
N SER A 64 -0.82 -0.61 -0.70
CA SER A 64 -2.00 -1.02 0.09
C SER A 64 -3.32 -0.77 -0.65
N MET A 65 -3.45 0.38 -1.34
CA MET A 65 -4.62 0.67 -2.17
C MET A 65 -4.74 -0.32 -3.35
N GLN A 66 -3.62 -0.65 -3.99
CA GLN A 66 -3.60 -1.63 -5.07
C GLN A 66 -4.00 -3.02 -4.58
N GLN A 67 -3.44 -3.48 -3.46
CA GLN A 67 -3.80 -4.77 -2.85
C GLN A 67 -5.29 -4.84 -2.50
N ASN A 68 -5.87 -3.74 -2.00
CA ASN A 68 -7.31 -3.69 -1.70
C ASN A 68 -8.15 -3.82 -2.99
N SER A 69 -7.72 -3.16 -4.08
CA SER A 69 -8.37 -3.27 -5.39
C SER A 69 -8.28 -4.71 -5.93
N ASP A 70 -7.09 -5.31 -5.88
CA ASP A 70 -6.88 -6.68 -6.34
C ASP A 70 -7.71 -7.69 -5.53
N MET A 71 -7.81 -7.49 -4.20
CA MET A 71 -8.62 -8.32 -3.31
C MET A 71 -10.11 -8.23 -3.64
N ARG A 72 -10.62 -7.04 -3.99
CA ARG A 72 -12.00 -6.86 -4.45
C ARG A 72 -12.25 -7.61 -5.76
N THR A 73 -11.35 -7.49 -6.71
CA THR A 73 -11.45 -8.19 -8.01
C THR A 73 -11.43 -9.70 -7.83
N ILE A 74 -10.49 -10.23 -7.02
CA ILE A 74 -10.43 -11.67 -6.70
C ILE A 74 -11.72 -12.14 -6.03
N SER A 75 -12.21 -11.39 -5.04
CA SER A 75 -13.44 -11.73 -4.33
C SER A 75 -14.66 -11.73 -5.27
N ALA A 76 -14.73 -10.78 -6.20
CA ALA A 76 -15.78 -10.74 -7.21
C ALA A 76 -15.75 -11.96 -8.13
N VAL A 77 -14.57 -12.34 -8.63
CA VAL A 77 -14.40 -13.50 -9.51
C VAL A 77 -14.77 -14.79 -8.78
N VAL A 78 -14.28 -14.97 -7.54
CA VAL A 78 -14.61 -16.12 -6.71
C VAL A 78 -16.10 -16.19 -6.41
N GLY A 79 -16.71 -15.06 -6.06
CA GLY A 79 -18.16 -14.97 -5.83
C GLY A 79 -18.98 -15.36 -7.06
N MET A 80 -18.59 -14.86 -8.25
CA MET A 80 -19.25 -15.22 -9.50
C MET A 80 -19.14 -16.71 -9.85
N ALA A 81 -18.04 -17.36 -9.50
CA ALA A 81 -17.88 -18.81 -9.71
C ALA A 81 -18.63 -19.63 -8.67
N ALA A 82 -18.76 -19.14 -7.44
CA ALA A 82 -19.40 -19.85 -6.34
C ALA A 82 -20.91 -20.06 -6.55
N ALA A 83 -21.62 -19.08 -7.10
CA ALA A 83 -23.07 -19.15 -7.29
C ALA A 83 -23.48 -20.29 -8.23
N PRO A 84 -22.97 -20.43 -9.46
CA PRO A 84 -23.30 -21.57 -10.30
C PRO A 84 -22.78 -22.90 -9.75
N THR A 85 -21.63 -22.90 -9.07
CA THR A 85 -21.09 -24.10 -8.43
C THR A 85 -22.02 -24.61 -7.33
N MET A 86 -22.59 -23.72 -6.53
CA MET A 86 -23.56 -24.08 -5.49
C MET A 86 -24.83 -24.68 -6.11
N ILE A 87 -25.36 -24.08 -7.19
CA ILE A 87 -26.54 -24.60 -7.89
C ILE A 87 -26.22 -25.99 -8.47
N ALA A 88 -25.08 -26.14 -9.16
CA ALA A 88 -24.65 -27.43 -9.70
C ALA A 88 -24.46 -28.48 -8.60
N GLY A 89 -23.93 -28.09 -7.45
CA GLY A 89 -23.77 -28.97 -6.28
C GLY A 89 -25.11 -29.48 -5.75
N ILE A 90 -26.13 -28.62 -5.63
CA ILE A 90 -27.48 -29.02 -5.17
C ILE A 90 -28.11 -29.99 -6.17
N TYR A 91 -28.05 -29.70 -7.47
CA TYR A 91 -28.60 -30.60 -8.51
C TYR A 91 -27.75 -31.83 -8.76
N GLY A 92 -26.50 -31.86 -8.32
CA GLY A 92 -25.63 -33.02 -8.34
C GLY A 92 -25.84 -33.97 -7.16
N MET A 93 -26.70 -33.65 -6.20
CA MET A 93 -27.04 -34.50 -5.07
C MET A 93 -28.03 -35.62 -5.54
N ASN A 94 -27.78 -36.85 -5.16
CA ASN A 94 -28.62 -38.01 -5.52
C ASN A 94 -29.85 -38.11 -4.57
N PHE A 95 -30.75 -37.15 -4.61
CA PHE A 95 -32.01 -37.24 -3.89
C PHE A 95 -33.08 -37.91 -4.77
N GLU A 96 -33.82 -38.86 -4.19
CA GLU A 96 -34.88 -39.60 -4.89
C GLU A 96 -36.11 -38.69 -5.23
N ASN A 97 -36.33 -37.62 -4.45
CA ASN A 97 -37.49 -36.73 -4.60
C ASN A 97 -37.04 -35.32 -5.09
N MET A 98 -36.61 -35.24 -6.33
CA MET A 98 -36.38 -33.96 -7.04
C MET A 98 -37.33 -33.83 -8.22
N PRO A 99 -38.52 -33.26 -8.07
CA PRO A 99 -39.53 -33.16 -9.13
C PRO A 99 -39.03 -32.39 -10.34
N GLU A 100 -38.08 -31.45 -10.15
CA GLU A 100 -37.49 -30.65 -11.22
C GLU A 100 -36.65 -31.48 -12.19
N LEU A 101 -36.06 -32.60 -11.77
CA LEU A 101 -35.27 -33.48 -12.64
C LEU A 101 -36.13 -34.31 -13.60
N SER A 102 -37.38 -34.55 -13.24
CA SER A 102 -38.33 -35.26 -14.11
C SER A 102 -38.99 -34.37 -15.15
N TRP A 103 -38.82 -33.06 -15.03
CA TRP A 103 -39.42 -32.08 -15.94
C TRP A 103 -38.54 -31.86 -17.20
N ALA A 104 -39.13 -31.98 -18.39
CA ALA A 104 -38.41 -31.89 -19.65
C ALA A 104 -37.65 -30.56 -19.85
N TYR A 105 -38.11 -29.48 -19.23
CA TYR A 105 -37.48 -28.16 -19.26
C TYR A 105 -36.61 -27.87 -18.02
N GLY A 106 -36.47 -28.77 -17.08
CA GLY A 106 -35.74 -28.54 -15.84
C GLY A 106 -34.27 -28.19 -16.10
N TYR A 107 -33.60 -28.94 -16.94
CA TYR A 107 -32.19 -28.70 -17.28
C TYR A 107 -31.94 -27.32 -17.94
N PRO A 108 -32.66 -26.94 -19.05
CA PRO A 108 -32.45 -25.61 -19.64
C PRO A 108 -32.79 -24.47 -18.70
N VAL A 109 -33.81 -24.61 -17.85
CA VAL A 109 -34.17 -23.58 -16.86
C VAL A 109 -33.06 -23.38 -15.83
N VAL A 110 -32.46 -24.46 -15.28
CA VAL A 110 -31.34 -24.37 -14.37
C VAL A 110 -30.14 -23.68 -15.01
N LEU A 111 -29.81 -24.01 -16.24
CA LEU A 111 -28.73 -23.33 -16.97
C LEU A 111 -29.02 -21.82 -17.14
N ILE A 112 -30.24 -21.45 -17.48
CA ILE A 112 -30.63 -20.04 -17.61
C ILE A 112 -30.47 -19.31 -16.27
N VAL A 113 -30.89 -19.92 -15.17
CA VAL A 113 -30.76 -19.35 -13.82
C VAL A 113 -29.28 -19.18 -13.46
N MET A 114 -28.43 -20.15 -13.76
CA MET A 114 -26.98 -20.06 -13.54
C MET A 114 -26.36 -18.89 -14.32
N PHE A 115 -26.64 -18.78 -15.62
CA PHE A 115 -26.13 -17.69 -16.44
C PHE A 115 -26.70 -16.34 -16.04
N ALA A 116 -27.98 -16.27 -15.70
CA ALA A 116 -28.63 -15.04 -15.24
C ALA A 116 -28.02 -14.56 -13.91
N SER A 117 -27.79 -15.47 -12.96
CA SER A 117 -27.15 -15.13 -11.67
C SER A 117 -25.73 -14.59 -11.89
N MET A 118 -24.95 -15.22 -12.76
CA MET A 118 -23.60 -14.77 -13.10
C MET A 118 -23.62 -13.39 -13.79
N ALA A 119 -24.54 -13.16 -14.72
CA ALA A 119 -24.69 -11.88 -15.42
C ALA A 119 -25.12 -10.74 -14.47
N ILE A 120 -26.05 -11.02 -13.55
CA ILE A 120 -26.49 -10.05 -12.54
C ILE A 120 -25.33 -9.70 -11.61
N MET A 121 -24.58 -10.69 -11.11
CA MET A 121 -23.42 -10.46 -10.25
C MET A 121 -22.33 -9.68 -10.99
N TYR A 122 -22.04 -10.03 -12.25
CA TYR A 122 -21.07 -9.30 -13.06
C TYR A 122 -21.47 -7.83 -13.23
N TRP A 123 -22.73 -7.57 -13.58
CA TRP A 123 -23.22 -6.21 -13.71
C TRP A 123 -23.15 -5.43 -12.39
N TRP A 124 -23.48 -6.05 -11.27
CA TRP A 124 -23.43 -5.45 -9.95
C TRP A 124 -22.00 -5.12 -9.52
N PHE A 125 -21.06 -6.06 -9.70
CA PHE A 125 -19.63 -5.85 -9.38
C PHE A 125 -19.01 -4.76 -10.27
N ARG A 126 -19.32 -4.76 -11.54
CA ARG A 126 -18.85 -3.72 -12.47
C ARG A 126 -19.39 -2.33 -12.10
N ARG A 127 -20.66 -2.25 -11.71
CA ARG A 127 -21.27 -0.98 -11.28
C ARG A 127 -20.62 -0.43 -10.00
N ASN A 128 -20.13 -1.28 -9.13
CA ASN A 128 -19.49 -0.91 -7.86
C ASN A 128 -17.96 -0.79 -7.95
N ASN A 129 -17.36 -0.78 -9.14
CA ASN A 129 -15.91 -0.72 -9.38
C ASN A 129 -15.11 -1.82 -8.64
N TRP A 130 -15.63 -3.06 -8.67
CA TRP A 130 -14.94 -4.24 -8.16
C TRP A 130 -14.25 -5.02 -9.28
N LEU A 131 -14.67 -4.76 -10.52
CA LEU A 131 -14.15 -5.32 -11.78
C LEU A 131 -13.87 -4.19 -12.78
#